data_31516a19c99c1af8a974c4059db1191e
#
_entry.id   31516a19c99c1af8a974c4059db1191e
#
_cell.length_a   1.000
_cell.length_b   1.000
_cell.length_c   1.000
_cell.angle_alpha   90.00
_cell.angle_beta   90.00
_cell.angle_gamma   90.00
#
_symmetry.space_group_name_H-M   'P 1'
#
loop_
_entity.id
_entity.type
_entity.pdbx_description
1 polymer ?
#
loop_
_entity_poly.entity_id
_entity_poly.type
_entity_poly.pdbx_seq_one_letter_code
_entity_poly.pdbx_strand_id
1 'polypeptide(L)' 'ANIVADIVIPLSAMVPDFIKDKGMFICSGIIAERLDDVTEALGKNGFEVLEITRRKDWCAIASRLK' A
#
# COMPACT_ATOMS: atom_id res chain seq x y z
N ALA A 1 -14.72 -8.29 -5.68
CA ALA A 1 -13.26 -8.21 -5.63
C ALA A 1 -12.82 -6.75 -5.70
N ASN A 2 -11.73 -6.42 -5.02
CA ASN A 2 -11.18 -5.07 -5.03
C ASN A 2 -10.02 -4.99 -6.01
N ILE A 3 -10.25 -4.42 -7.16
CA ILE A 3 -9.26 -4.32 -8.24
C ILE A 3 -8.03 -3.53 -7.79
N VAL A 4 -8.23 -2.49 -6.98
CA VAL A 4 -7.12 -1.65 -6.51
C VAL A 4 -6.13 -2.48 -5.69
N ALA A 5 -6.61 -3.26 -4.73
CA ALA A 5 -5.73 -4.11 -3.93
C ALA A 5 -5.01 -5.14 -4.79
N ASP A 6 -5.73 -5.73 -5.75
CA ASP A 6 -5.15 -6.74 -6.64
C ASP A 6 -4.04 -6.17 -7.52
N ILE A 7 -4.07 -4.87 -7.79
CA ILE A 7 -3.02 -4.19 -8.54
C ILE A 7 -1.89 -3.74 -7.61
N VAL A 8 -2.23 -3.19 -6.45
CA VAL A 8 -1.25 -2.62 -5.52
C VAL A 8 -0.31 -3.69 -4.96
N ILE A 9 -0.87 -4.86 -4.61
CA ILE A 9 -0.05 -5.92 -4.00
C ILE A 9 1.12 -6.33 -4.88
N PRO A 10 0.92 -6.71 -6.15
CA PRO A 10 2.08 -7.02 -7.00
C PRO A 10 2.91 -5.80 -7.34
N LEU A 11 2.28 -4.63 -7.46
CA LEU A 11 3.02 -3.40 -7.77
C LEU A 11 3.99 -3.04 -6.66
N SER A 12 3.64 -3.29 -5.40
CA SER A 12 4.50 -2.97 -4.27
C SER A 12 5.84 -3.70 -4.32
N ALA A 13 5.91 -4.84 -4.98
CA ALA A 13 7.16 -5.57 -5.17
C ALA A 13 8.08 -4.88 -6.17
N MET A 14 7.52 -4.10 -7.09
CA MET A 14 8.26 -3.43 -8.16
C MET A 14 8.66 -1.99 -7.82
N VAL A 15 7.82 -1.32 -7.03
CA VAL A 15 7.99 0.10 -6.73
C VAL A 15 9.36 0.44 -6.14
N PRO A 16 9.93 -0.38 -5.24
CA PRO A 16 11.26 -0.06 -4.69
C PRO A 16 12.34 0.17 -5.73
N ASP A 17 12.19 -0.39 -6.93
CA ASP A 17 13.17 -0.22 -7.99
C ASP A 17 13.09 1.16 -8.66
N PHE A 18 11.99 1.89 -8.43
CA PHE A 18 11.69 3.12 -9.14
C PHE A 18 11.61 4.36 -8.24
N ILE A 19 11.59 4.19 -6.92
CA ILE A 19 11.55 5.33 -6.01
C ILE A 19 12.84 5.42 -5.21
N LYS A 20 13.20 6.65 -4.86
CA LYS A 20 14.42 6.88 -4.09
C LYS A 20 14.21 6.45 -2.64
N ASP A 21 15.32 6.26 -1.94
CA ASP A 21 15.29 5.97 -0.51
C ASP A 21 14.40 7.00 0.20
N LYS A 22 13.54 6.51 1.08
CA LYS A 22 12.58 7.33 1.83
C LYS A 22 11.50 7.95 0.95
N GLY A 23 11.35 7.46 -0.27
CA GLY A 23 10.25 7.90 -1.13
C GLY A 23 8.90 7.42 -0.59
N MET A 24 7.87 8.25 -0.82
CA MET A 24 6.52 7.93 -0.36
C MET A 24 5.78 7.13 -1.43
N PHE A 25 5.01 6.14 -0.96
CA PHE A 25 4.12 5.37 -1.81
C PHE A 25 2.72 5.45 -1.19
N ILE A 26 1.80 6.09 -1.89
CA ILE A 26 0.45 6.32 -1.39
C ILE A 26 -0.54 5.51 -2.23
N CYS A 27 -1.36 4.72 -1.55
CA CYS A 27 -2.40 3.91 -2.18
C CYS A 27 -3.76 4.32 -1.64
N SER A 28 -4.77 4.40 -2.48
CA SER A 28 -6.12 4.71 -2.04
C SER A 28 -7.13 3.82 -2.75
N GLY A 29 -8.37 3.86 -2.31
CA GLY A 29 -9.42 3.05 -2.92
C GLY A 29 -9.42 1.59 -2.49
N ILE A 30 -8.76 1.27 -1.38
CA ILE A 30 -8.65 -0.09 -0.88
C ILE A 30 -9.84 -0.40 0.03
N ILE A 31 -10.60 -1.47 -0.27
CA ILE A 31 -11.71 -1.84 0.62
C ILE A 31 -11.15 -2.42 1.92
N ALA A 32 -11.92 -2.25 3.00
CA ALA A 32 -11.47 -2.64 4.34
C ALA A 32 -11.07 -4.11 4.43
N GLU A 33 -11.77 -4.98 3.72
CA GLU A 33 -11.50 -6.42 3.73
C GLU A 33 -10.13 -6.78 3.16
N ARG A 34 -9.55 -5.90 2.32
CA ARG A 34 -8.25 -6.14 1.69
C ARG A 34 -7.12 -5.34 2.34
N LEU A 35 -7.45 -4.55 3.37
CA LEU A 35 -6.46 -3.69 4.01
C LEU A 35 -5.27 -4.48 4.56
N ASP A 36 -5.56 -5.58 5.26
CA ASP A 36 -4.49 -6.39 5.85
C ASP A 36 -3.60 -7.01 4.80
N ASP A 37 -4.18 -7.44 3.67
CA ASP A 37 -3.40 -8.02 2.58
C ASP A 37 -2.42 -6.99 2.01
N VAL A 38 -2.88 -5.76 1.84
CA VAL A 38 -2.06 -4.69 1.28
C VAL A 38 -0.96 -4.28 2.26
N THR A 39 -1.30 -4.09 3.54
CA THR A 39 -0.30 -3.69 4.53
C THR A 39 0.76 -4.77 4.70
N GLU A 40 0.37 -6.03 4.66
CA GLU A 40 1.32 -7.14 4.73
C GLU A 40 2.26 -7.14 3.53
N ALA A 41 1.72 -6.94 2.33
CA ALA A 41 2.53 -6.89 1.12
C ALA A 41 3.51 -5.72 1.14
N LEU A 42 3.07 -4.56 1.61
CA LEU A 42 3.95 -3.39 1.73
C LEU A 42 5.10 -3.69 2.68
N GLY A 43 4.80 -4.22 3.85
CA GLY A 43 5.83 -4.57 4.83
C GLY A 43 6.82 -5.58 4.28
N LYS A 44 6.32 -6.60 3.59
CA LYS A 44 7.15 -7.65 3.00
C LYS A 44 8.09 -7.09 1.94
N ASN A 45 7.67 -6.04 1.23
CA ASN A 45 8.45 -5.44 0.16
C ASN A 45 9.26 -4.22 0.60
N GLY A 46 9.46 -4.06 1.90
CA GLY A 46 10.38 -3.07 2.44
C GLY A 46 9.77 -1.71 2.75
N PHE A 47 8.45 -1.60 2.75
CA PHE A 47 7.78 -0.35 3.10
C PHE A 47 7.39 -0.31 4.57
N GLU A 48 7.44 0.87 5.13
CA GLU A 48 6.92 1.16 6.45
C GLU A 48 5.61 1.92 6.28
N VAL A 49 4.52 1.37 6.84
CA VAL A 49 3.23 2.04 6.80
C VAL A 49 3.24 3.17 7.82
N LEU A 50 3.02 4.40 7.36
CA LEU A 50 3.06 5.58 8.21
C LEU A 50 1.68 5.99 8.69
N GLU A 51 0.67 5.85 7.83
CA GLU A 51 -0.68 6.29 8.15
C GLU A 51 -1.68 5.50 7.35
N ILE A 52 -2.79 5.16 7.99
CA ILE A 52 -3.93 4.53 7.33
C ILE A 52 -5.12 5.45 7.56
N THR A 53 -5.71 5.93 6.47
CA THR A 53 -6.92 6.76 6.52
C THR A 53 -8.11 5.89 6.15
N ARG A 54 -9.11 5.86 7.03
CA ARG A 54 -10.31 5.05 6.81
C ARG A 54 -11.46 5.97 6.42
N ARG A 55 -12.15 5.58 5.36
CA ARG A 55 -13.37 6.24 4.92
C ARG A 55 -14.50 5.21 4.95
N LYS A 56 -15.72 5.65 4.66
CA LYS A 56 -16.89 4.79 4.74
C LYS A 56 -16.74 3.52 3.90
N ASP A 57 -16.28 3.65 2.66
CA ASP A 57 -16.25 2.56 1.70
C ASP A 57 -14.84 2.16 1.26
N TRP A 58 -13.79 2.87 1.72
CA TRP A 58 -12.43 2.60 1.28
C TRP A 58 -11.40 3.11 2.27
N CYS A 59 -10.18 2.67 2.08
CA CYS A 59 -9.04 3.08 2.90
C CYS A 59 -7.94 3.62 2.01
N ALA A 60 -7.08 4.45 2.59
CA ALA A 60 -5.86 4.92 1.95
C ALA A 60 -4.68 4.62 2.86
N ILE A 61 -3.55 4.28 2.28
CA ILE A 61 -2.34 3.94 3.02
C ILE A 61 -1.22 4.84 2.53
N ALA A 62 -0.57 5.55 3.46
CA ALA A 62 0.65 6.27 3.17
C ALA A 62 1.81 5.45 3.74
N SER A 63 2.77 5.13 2.90
CA SER A 63 3.90 4.30 3.29
C SER A 63 5.20 4.90 2.77
N ARG A 64 6.31 4.45 3.34
CA ARG A 64 7.63 4.93 2.98
C ARG A 64 8.58 3.75 2.87
N LEU A 65 9.46 3.80 1.89
CA LEU A 65 10.50 2.78 1.76
C LEU A 65 11.49 2.93 2.92
N LYS A 66 11.75 1.84 3.60
CA LYS A 66 12.68 1.83 4.73
C LYS A 66 14.11 2.05 4.31
#